data_ff5ef0bffa1d167ba195955d55b20727
#
_entry.id   ff5ef0bffa1d167ba195955d55b20727
#
_cell.length_a   1.000
_cell.length_b   1.000
_cell.length_c   1.000
_cell.angle_alpha   90.00
_cell.angle_beta   90.00
_cell.angle_gamma   90.00
#
_symmetry.space_group_name_H-M   'P 1'
#
loop_
_entity.id
_entity.type
_entity.pdbx_description
1 polymer ?
#
loop_
_entity_poly.entity_id
_entity_poly.type
_entity_poly.pdbx_seq_one_letter_code
_entity_poly.pdbx_strand_id
1 'polypeptide(L)'
;MTETMTLYWRPRCPYSARLRARLRFARVPFDAVNIWEDGEAAAIVRSVNNGDELVPTVRIGDRFLSNPSFREVREALSSSS
;
A
#
# COMPACT_ATOMS: atom_id res chain seq x y z
N MET A 1 10.34 -15.77 7.34
CA MET A 1 10.23 -15.32 5.95
C MET A 1 9.40 -14.05 5.88
N THR A 2 9.91 -13.02 5.26
CA THR A 2 9.23 -11.73 5.21
C THR A 2 8.14 -11.78 4.14
N GLU A 3 6.92 -11.36 4.48
CA GLU A 3 5.84 -11.29 3.53
C GLU A 3 6.08 -10.17 2.53
N THR A 4 5.64 -10.38 1.30
CA THR A 4 5.73 -9.36 0.26
C THR A 4 4.73 -8.24 0.54
N MET A 5 5.20 -7.00 0.46
CA MET A 5 4.35 -5.84 0.63
C MET A 5 4.12 -5.17 -0.71
N THR A 6 2.87 -4.84 -1.01
CA THR A 6 2.50 -4.11 -2.21
C THR A 6 1.87 -2.79 -1.80
N LEU A 7 2.35 -1.70 -2.40
CA LEU A 7 1.80 -0.37 -2.19
C LEU A 7 1.04 0.04 -3.44
N TYR A 8 -0.27 0.18 -3.31
CA TYR A 8 -1.11 0.69 -4.40
C TYR A 8 -1.18 2.20 -4.29
N TRP A 9 -0.85 2.88 -5.37
CA TRP A 9 -0.78 4.35 -5.39
C TRP A 9 -1.30 4.89 -6.71
N ARG A 10 -1.47 6.20 -6.76
CA ARG A 10 -1.80 6.89 -8.01
C ARG A 10 -1.05 8.22 -8.07
N PRO A 11 -0.86 8.78 -9.29
CA PRO A 11 -0.25 10.10 -9.42
C PRO A 11 -1.09 11.18 -8.74
N ARG A 12 -0.44 12.22 -8.29
CA ARG A 12 -1.06 13.40 -7.67
C ARG A 12 -1.74 13.12 -6.32
N CYS A 13 -1.41 12.02 -5.69
CA CYS A 13 -1.89 11.75 -4.34
C CYS A 13 -0.77 12.04 -3.35
N PRO A 14 -0.84 13.13 -2.58
CA PRO A 14 0.23 13.47 -1.64
C PRO A 14 0.41 12.43 -0.54
N TYR A 15 -0.67 11.79 -0.13
CA TYR A 15 -0.58 10.75 0.90
C TYR A 15 0.19 9.52 0.40
N SER A 16 -0.05 9.12 -0.85
CA SER A 16 0.68 8.02 -1.47
C SER A 16 2.15 8.35 -1.64
N ALA A 17 2.44 9.55 -2.12
CA ALA A 17 3.81 10.00 -2.32
C ALA A 17 4.59 10.05 -1.01
N ARG A 18 3.95 10.55 0.04
CA ARG A 18 4.56 10.67 1.35
C ARG A 18 4.87 9.30 1.95
N LEU A 19 3.91 8.39 1.90
CA LEU A 19 4.12 7.04 2.44
C LEU A 19 5.22 6.32 1.67
N ARG A 20 5.19 6.40 0.35
CA ARG A 20 6.20 5.79 -0.50
C ARG A 20 7.60 6.31 -0.17
N ALA A 21 7.73 7.62 0.00
CA ALA A 21 9.02 8.23 0.34
C ALA A 21 9.52 7.74 1.70
N ARG A 22 8.63 7.68 2.69
CA ARG A 22 9.01 7.22 4.02
C ARG A 22 9.44 5.76 4.04
N LEU A 23 8.73 4.91 3.28
CA LEU A 23 9.11 3.50 3.18
C LEU A 23 10.47 3.32 2.52
N ARG A 24 10.76 4.09 1.47
CA ARG A 24 12.06 4.04 0.80
C ARG A 24 13.17 4.53 1.71
N PHE A 25 12.92 5.62 2.43
CA PHE A 25 13.90 6.17 3.35
C PHE A 25 14.23 5.17 4.47
N ALA A 26 13.22 4.44 4.95
CA ALA A 26 13.40 3.44 5.99
C ALA A 26 13.90 2.09 5.44
N ARG A 27 14.13 2.01 4.13
CA ARG A 27 14.62 0.80 3.45
C ARG A 27 13.70 -0.40 3.62
N VAL A 28 12.40 -0.14 3.67
CA VAL A 28 11.39 -1.20 3.71
C VAL A 28 11.12 -1.65 2.27
N PRO A 29 11.35 -2.93 1.94
CA PRO A 29 11.10 -3.39 0.56
C PRO A 29 9.60 -3.46 0.28
N PHE A 30 9.21 -3.00 -0.92
CA PHE A 30 7.82 -3.07 -1.35
C PHE A 30 7.75 -2.96 -2.87
N ASP A 31 6.67 -3.52 -3.42
CA ASP A 31 6.34 -3.33 -4.82
C ASP A 31 5.35 -2.18 -4.93
N ALA A 32 5.62 -1.22 -5.80
CA ALA A 32 4.73 -0.08 -6.00
C ALA A 32 3.92 -0.29 -7.28
N VAL A 33 2.60 -0.23 -7.16
CA VAL A 33 1.69 -0.45 -8.28
C VAL A 33 0.82 0.78 -8.48
N ASN A 34 0.94 1.39 -9.67
CA ASN A 34 0.12 2.55 -10.05
C ASN A 34 -1.23 2.04 -10.55
N ILE A 35 -2.28 2.30 -9.79
CA ILE A 35 -3.63 1.80 -10.12
C ILE A 35 -4.22 2.44 -11.37
N TRP A 36 -3.68 3.57 -11.82
CA TRP A 36 -4.13 4.18 -13.08
C TRP A 36 -3.58 3.45 -14.31
N GLU A 37 -2.52 2.68 -14.13
CA GLU A 37 -1.91 1.91 -15.22
C GLU A 37 -2.21 0.42 -15.15
N ASP A 38 -2.94 -0.02 -14.10
CA ASP A 38 -3.21 -1.43 -13.86
C ASP A 38 -4.66 -1.60 -13.40
N GLY A 39 -5.52 -2.02 -14.33
CA GLY A 39 -6.94 -2.19 -14.06
C GLY A 39 -7.26 -3.27 -13.05
N GLU A 40 -6.46 -4.33 -12.99
CA GLU A 40 -6.65 -5.38 -11.99
C GLU A 40 -6.32 -4.87 -10.59
N ALA A 41 -5.25 -4.09 -10.47
CA ALA A 41 -4.88 -3.48 -9.20
C ALA A 41 -5.95 -2.50 -8.73
N ALA A 42 -6.49 -1.69 -9.64
CA ALA A 42 -7.58 -0.77 -9.31
C ALA A 42 -8.81 -1.52 -8.81
N ALA A 43 -9.13 -2.66 -9.44
CA ALA A 43 -10.24 -3.50 -9.01
C ALA A 43 -10.02 -4.06 -7.60
N ILE A 44 -8.80 -4.48 -7.29
CA ILE A 44 -8.45 -4.98 -5.96
C ILE A 44 -8.64 -3.88 -4.92
N VAL A 45 -8.15 -2.67 -5.21
CA VAL A 45 -8.29 -1.54 -4.29
C VAL A 45 -9.77 -1.22 -4.04
N ARG A 46 -10.58 -1.22 -5.10
CA ARG A 46 -12.02 -1.00 -4.95
C ARG A 46 -12.69 -2.09 -4.12
N SER A 47 -12.26 -3.34 -4.30
CA SER A 47 -12.88 -4.47 -3.60
C SER A 47 -12.69 -4.42 -2.10
N VAL A 48 -11.60 -3.84 -1.62
CA VAL A 48 -11.31 -3.74 -0.19
C VAL A 48 -11.68 -2.40 0.42
N ASN A 49 -12.17 -1.46 -0.38
CA ASN A 49 -12.53 -0.10 0.05
C ASN A 49 -13.95 0.29 -0.35
N ASN A 50 -14.86 -0.68 -0.37
CA ASN A 50 -16.29 -0.44 -0.67
C ASN A 50 -16.53 0.25 -2.01
N GLY A 51 -15.72 -0.08 -3.01
CA GLY A 51 -15.85 0.48 -4.34
C GLY A 51 -15.03 1.72 -4.60
N ASP A 52 -14.36 2.25 -3.60
CA ASP A 52 -13.52 3.44 -3.75
C ASP A 52 -12.09 3.06 -4.16
N GLU A 53 -11.50 3.88 -5.02
CA GLU A 53 -10.08 3.74 -5.37
C GLU A 53 -9.22 4.50 -4.37
N LEU A 54 -9.34 4.12 -3.11
CA LEU A 54 -8.61 4.77 -2.02
C LEU A 54 -7.13 4.42 -2.07
N VAL A 55 -6.29 5.41 -2.11
CA VAL A 55 -4.84 5.24 -2.04
C VAL A 55 -4.26 6.21 -1.02
N PRO A 56 -3.13 5.85 -0.39
CA PRO A 56 -2.44 4.58 -0.54
C PRO A 56 -3.21 3.42 0.10
N THR A 57 -3.22 2.26 -0.54
CA THR A 57 -3.67 1.01 0.04
C THR A 57 -2.47 0.08 0.06
N VAL A 58 -2.23 -0.57 1.18
CA VAL A 58 -1.08 -1.44 1.35
C VAL A 58 -1.55 -2.87 1.57
N ARG A 59 -0.93 -3.80 0.88
CA ARG A 59 -1.18 -5.23 1.07
C ARG A 59 0.06 -5.88 1.67
N ILE A 60 -0.13 -6.60 2.76
CA ILE A 60 0.93 -7.38 3.41
C ILE A 60 0.41 -8.80 3.53
N GLY A 61 0.92 -9.70 2.68
CA GLY A 61 0.35 -11.04 2.60
C GLY A 61 -1.12 -10.98 2.19
N ASP A 62 -2.02 -11.42 3.05
CA ASP A 62 -3.46 -11.39 2.81
C ASP A 62 -4.16 -10.19 3.45
N ARG A 63 -3.40 -9.33 4.12
CA ARG A 63 -3.97 -8.20 4.85
C ARG A 63 -3.89 -6.93 4.04
N PHE A 64 -4.96 -6.13 4.11
CA PHE A 64 -5.02 -4.84 3.45
C PHE A 64 -5.14 -3.73 4.48
N LEU A 65 -4.39 -2.65 4.28
CA LEU A 65 -4.46 -1.46 5.11
C LEU A 65 -4.90 -0.30 4.21
N SER A 66 -5.98 0.37 4.60
CA SER A 66 -6.52 1.48 3.81
C SER A 66 -5.99 2.79 4.37
N ASN A 67 -5.30 3.54 3.52
CA ASN A 67 -4.68 4.83 3.87
C ASN A 67 -3.90 4.76 5.19
N PRO A 68 -2.96 3.79 5.32
CA PRO A 68 -2.24 3.63 6.57
C PRO A 68 -1.16 4.70 6.72
N SER A 69 -0.85 5.01 7.98
CA SER A 69 0.33 5.78 8.29
C SER A 69 1.56 4.87 8.20
N PHE A 70 2.74 5.48 8.12
CA PHE A 70 3.98 4.72 8.15
C PHE A 70 4.07 3.84 9.41
N ARG A 71 3.65 4.38 10.55
CA ARG A 71 3.64 3.65 11.81
C ARG A 71 2.75 2.42 11.75
N GLU A 72 1.55 2.56 11.18
CA GLU A 72 0.63 1.44 11.03
C GLU A 72 1.21 0.35 10.14
N VAL A 73 1.90 0.73 9.07
CA VAL A 73 2.56 -0.23 8.18
C VAL A 73 3.66 -0.97 8.95
N ARG A 74 4.46 -0.26 9.73
CA ARG A 74 5.52 -0.90 10.52
C ARG A 74 4.97 -1.87 11.54
N GLU A 75 3.88 -1.50 12.21
CA GLU A 75 3.24 -2.39 13.18
C GLU A 75 2.70 -3.64 12.51
N ALA A 76 2.10 -3.49 11.33
CA ALA A 76 1.57 -4.63 10.59
C ALA A 76 2.68 -5.57 10.13
N LEU A 77 3.80 -5.02 9.68
CA LEU A 77 4.96 -5.83 9.29
C LEU A 77 5.53 -6.60 10.47
N SER A 78 5.60 -5.97 11.64
CA SER A 78 6.10 -6.63 12.85
C SER A 78 5.19 -7.76 13.29
N SER A 79 3.88 -7.60 13.16
CA SER A 79 2.93 -8.61 13.61
C SER A 79 2.76 -9.76 12.64
N SER A 80 3.23 -9.62 11.38
CA SER A 80 3.12 -10.68 10.38
C SER A 80 4.34 -11.59 10.31
N SER A 81 5.36 -11.30 11.07
CA SER A 81 6.60 -12.10 11.10
C SER A 81 6.55 -13.27 12.07
#